data_742adef3b503b7deb8e632eab8e156c0
#
_entry.id   742adef3b503b7deb8e632eab8e156c0
#
_cell.length_a   1.000
_cell.length_b   1.000
_cell.length_c   1.000
_cell.angle_alpha   90.00
_cell.angle_beta   90.00
_cell.angle_gamma   90.00
#
_symmetry.space_group_name_H-M   'P 1'
#
loop_
_entity.id
_entity.type
_entity.pdbx_description
1 polymer ?
#
loop_
_entity_poly.entity_id
_entity_poly.type
_entity_poly.pdbx_seq_one_letter_code
_entity_poly.pdbx_strand_id
1 'polypeptide(L)'
;MSRSLSWRRMLPFLALMILVALNLRPALSSLAPMLIRIQQELGLTAGAIGILTTLPVLCLGLFAPLAPWLTKRLGAERTLSFALLLLAASLLVRANASTPLLYLGTIGAGAAIGIAGTLLPALVKRELPAGADIVTGIYTMALCLGGALGAGFSVPLADAFGDWRLSLGSWAGIALLALIAWRWRMPHPWPATDNAPRRGPRVRMTRQALAWQVTGYMGSQSALAYIVFGWLPTLLQKRGLGEAEAGWLLAASVMGQLITALGAPWLGRLGRDQRPTILILLTSTAAGIVTLLQAPLEWRWAGVLLLGLGQGGSFSMALTLIVLRSATSQLAGKLSSMVQGIGYAIAALGPLLVGILIGRTDNLTVITLALLGFVVAAALCALLAGRRRQLDLDEHGRLITRHQ
;
A
#
# COMPACT_ATOMS: atom_id res chain seq x y z
N MET A 1 -23.34 -17.60 -24.33
CA MET A 1 -24.50 -17.19 -23.48
C MET A 1 -23.95 -16.39 -22.32
N SER A 2 -24.00 -15.07 -22.38
CA SER A 2 -23.61 -14.15 -21.30
C SER A 2 -24.64 -14.26 -20.18
N ARG A 3 -24.31 -14.90 -19.08
CA ARG A 3 -25.10 -14.78 -17.86
C ARG A 3 -25.04 -13.31 -17.42
N SER A 4 -26.13 -12.58 -17.68
CA SER A 4 -26.35 -11.26 -17.08
C SER A 4 -26.28 -11.43 -15.57
N LEU A 5 -25.18 -10.97 -14.97
CA LEU A 5 -25.04 -10.97 -13.52
C LEU A 5 -26.18 -10.14 -12.95
N SER A 6 -27.07 -10.78 -12.19
CA SER A 6 -28.16 -10.05 -11.53
C SER A 6 -27.54 -9.08 -10.52
N TRP A 7 -27.83 -7.79 -10.66
CA TRP A 7 -27.45 -6.70 -9.74
C TRP A 7 -27.64 -7.07 -8.26
N ARG A 8 -28.62 -7.90 -7.98
CA ARG A 8 -28.92 -8.42 -6.65
C ARG A 8 -27.79 -9.27 -6.02
N ARG A 9 -26.95 -9.92 -6.83
CA ARG A 9 -25.77 -10.66 -6.33
C ARG A 9 -24.50 -9.82 -6.33
N MET A 10 -24.40 -8.88 -7.24
CA MET A 10 -23.22 -8.02 -7.38
C MET A 10 -23.09 -7.00 -6.24
N LEU A 11 -24.20 -6.35 -5.85
CA LEU A 11 -24.20 -5.33 -4.79
C LEU A 11 -23.70 -5.86 -3.43
N PRO A 12 -24.18 -7.00 -2.91
CA PRO A 12 -23.68 -7.53 -1.65
C PRO A 12 -22.20 -7.91 -1.69
N PHE A 13 -21.73 -8.46 -2.80
CA PHE A 13 -20.31 -8.79 -2.96
C PHE A 13 -19.46 -7.52 -2.99
N LEU A 14 -19.89 -6.49 -3.73
CA LEU A 14 -19.22 -5.20 -3.78
C LEU A 14 -19.16 -4.54 -2.40
N ALA A 15 -20.26 -4.54 -1.65
CA ALA A 15 -20.32 -4.03 -0.28
C ALA A 15 -19.33 -4.75 0.64
N LEU A 16 -19.22 -6.08 0.52
CA LEU A 16 -18.24 -6.88 1.26
C LEU A 16 -16.80 -6.52 0.87
N MET A 17 -16.52 -6.35 -0.41
CA MET A 17 -15.18 -5.94 -0.87
C MET A 17 -14.80 -4.55 -0.35
N ILE A 18 -15.75 -3.59 -0.37
CA ILE A 18 -15.56 -2.27 0.24
C ILE A 18 -15.26 -2.40 1.73
N LEU A 19 -16.07 -3.15 2.46
CA LEU A 19 -15.93 -3.31 3.91
C LEU A 19 -14.59 -3.99 4.28
N VAL A 20 -14.18 -5.01 3.54
CA VAL A 20 -12.87 -5.66 3.73
C VAL A 20 -11.74 -4.67 3.42
N ALA A 21 -11.81 -3.98 2.29
CA ALA A 21 -10.79 -3.03 1.86
C ALA A 21 -10.62 -1.87 2.84
N LEU A 22 -11.71 -1.32 3.38
CA LEU A 22 -11.69 -0.28 4.42
C LEU A 22 -10.85 -0.66 5.64
N ASN A 23 -10.75 -1.96 5.95
CA ASN A 23 -10.02 -2.45 7.11
C ASN A 23 -8.51 -2.54 6.92
N LEU A 24 -8.01 -2.63 5.67
CA LEU A 24 -6.62 -2.99 5.43
C LEU A 24 -5.64 -1.82 5.63
N ARG A 25 -6.10 -0.58 5.57
CA ARG A 25 -5.23 0.61 5.69
C ARG A 25 -5.23 1.29 7.07
N PRO A 26 -6.32 1.30 7.86
CA PRO A 26 -6.30 1.94 9.17
C PRO A 26 -5.22 1.38 10.10
N ALA A 27 -4.95 0.07 10.03
CA ALA A 27 -3.89 -0.57 10.81
C ALA A 27 -2.49 0.00 10.55
N LEU A 28 -2.26 0.56 9.35
CA LEU A 28 -1.00 1.22 8.97
C LEU A 28 -1.01 2.71 9.35
N SER A 29 -2.09 3.42 9.03
CA SER A 29 -2.16 4.87 9.12
C SER A 29 -2.56 5.40 10.50
N SER A 30 -3.24 4.60 11.33
CA SER A 30 -3.70 5.03 12.66
C SER A 30 -2.57 5.25 13.68
N LEU A 31 -1.44 4.57 13.48
CA LEU A 31 -0.31 4.65 14.40
C LEU A 31 0.47 5.96 14.25
N ALA A 32 0.64 6.43 13.01
CA ALA A 32 1.54 7.52 12.66
C ALA A 32 1.27 8.84 13.41
N PRO A 33 0.02 9.34 13.54
CA PRO A 33 -0.25 10.57 14.27
C PRO A 33 0.10 10.50 15.76
N MET A 34 0.04 9.31 16.35
CA MET A 34 0.26 9.09 17.80
C MET A 34 1.68 8.62 18.14
N LEU A 35 2.60 8.54 17.19
CA LEU A 35 3.94 8.01 17.42
C LEU A 35 4.71 8.74 18.50
N ILE A 36 4.62 10.06 18.59
CA ILE A 36 5.32 10.85 19.63
C ILE A 36 4.73 10.53 21.01
N ARG A 37 3.40 10.46 21.13
CA ARG A 37 2.70 10.10 22.37
C ARG A 37 3.11 8.71 22.85
N ILE A 38 3.12 7.74 21.94
CA ILE A 38 3.55 6.34 22.22
C ILE A 38 5.03 6.29 22.60
N GLN A 39 5.88 7.04 21.91
CA GLN A 39 7.31 7.11 22.18
C GLN A 39 7.59 7.64 23.60
N GLN A 40 6.94 8.71 23.99
CA GLN A 40 7.10 9.33 25.31
C GLN A 40 6.60 8.42 26.42
N GLU A 41 5.42 7.81 26.25
CA GLU A 41 4.81 6.99 27.29
C GLU A 41 5.55 5.65 27.49
N LEU A 42 6.01 5.01 26.42
CA LEU A 42 6.72 3.73 26.50
C LEU A 42 8.24 3.88 26.59
N GLY A 43 8.78 5.10 26.58
CA GLY A 43 10.22 5.36 26.62
C GLY A 43 10.99 4.78 25.42
N LEU A 44 10.37 4.73 24.23
CA LEU A 44 10.96 4.12 23.05
C LEU A 44 12.01 5.03 22.41
N THR A 45 13.09 4.42 21.91
CA THR A 45 14.08 5.14 21.10
C THR A 45 13.53 5.44 19.70
N ALA A 46 14.10 6.43 19.01
CA ALA A 46 13.72 6.74 17.63
C ALA A 46 13.94 5.54 16.68
N GLY A 47 14.99 4.73 16.94
CA GLY A 47 15.22 3.49 16.20
C GLY A 47 14.11 2.45 16.42
N ALA A 48 13.61 2.32 17.63
CA ALA A 48 12.48 1.44 17.97
C ALA A 48 11.22 1.87 17.22
N ILE A 49 10.91 3.18 17.20
CA ILE A 49 9.80 3.72 16.41
C ILE A 49 10.01 3.46 14.89
N GLY A 50 11.25 3.62 14.39
CA GLY A 50 11.60 3.28 13.00
C GLY A 50 11.30 1.82 12.66
N ILE A 51 11.63 0.89 13.55
CA ILE A 51 11.27 -0.52 13.40
C ILE A 51 9.75 -0.69 13.41
N LEU A 52 9.05 -0.05 14.35
CA LEU A 52 7.58 -0.15 14.48
C LEU A 52 6.84 0.30 13.20
N THR A 53 7.33 1.35 12.53
CA THR A 53 6.75 1.84 11.27
C THR A 53 7.16 1.01 10.06
N THR A 54 8.31 0.31 10.12
CA THR A 54 8.83 -0.53 9.05
C THR A 54 8.19 -1.92 9.02
N LEU A 55 7.93 -2.50 10.20
CA LEU A 55 7.42 -3.86 10.34
C LEU A 55 6.17 -4.16 9.51
N PRO A 56 5.13 -3.31 9.48
CA PRO A 56 3.94 -3.61 8.68
C PRO A 56 4.25 -3.74 7.21
N VAL A 57 5.12 -2.87 6.69
CA VAL A 57 5.51 -2.85 5.26
C VAL A 57 6.33 -4.08 4.91
N LEU A 58 7.26 -4.45 5.78
CA LEU A 58 8.06 -5.66 5.63
C LEU A 58 7.17 -6.91 5.64
N CYS A 59 6.21 -6.95 6.57
CA CYS A 59 5.26 -8.06 6.68
C CYS A 59 4.34 -8.16 5.46
N LEU A 60 3.94 -7.05 4.83
CA LEU A 60 3.21 -7.07 3.57
C LEU A 60 3.94 -7.91 2.49
N GLY A 61 5.24 -7.68 2.34
CA GLY A 61 6.06 -8.42 1.37
C GLY A 61 6.30 -9.87 1.77
N LEU A 62 6.65 -10.11 3.04
CA LEU A 62 7.01 -11.45 3.54
C LEU A 62 5.83 -12.43 3.59
N PHE A 63 4.64 -11.94 3.96
CA PHE A 63 3.46 -12.78 4.16
C PHE A 63 2.53 -12.85 2.94
N ALA A 64 2.69 -11.98 1.93
CA ALA A 64 1.94 -12.06 0.68
C ALA A 64 2.04 -13.44 0.00
N PRO A 65 3.20 -14.12 -0.06
CA PRO A 65 3.31 -15.47 -0.65
C PRO A 65 2.55 -16.56 0.11
N LEU A 66 2.18 -16.33 1.37
CA LEU A 66 1.35 -17.28 2.13
C LEU A 66 -0.09 -17.32 1.62
N ALA A 67 -0.61 -16.25 1.02
CA ALA A 67 -1.98 -16.18 0.53
C ALA A 67 -2.31 -17.30 -0.48
N PRO A 68 -1.53 -17.53 -1.56
CA PRO A 68 -1.76 -18.65 -2.48
C PRO A 68 -1.63 -20.03 -1.81
N TRP A 69 -0.72 -20.18 -0.87
CA TRP A 69 -0.51 -21.44 -0.15
C TRP A 69 -1.70 -21.75 0.78
N LEU A 70 -2.17 -20.77 1.54
CA LEU A 70 -3.37 -20.91 2.38
C LEU A 70 -4.61 -21.16 1.53
N THR A 71 -4.75 -20.45 0.41
CA THR A 71 -5.88 -20.63 -0.51
C THR A 71 -5.96 -22.03 -1.09
N LYS A 72 -4.82 -22.65 -1.40
CA LYS A 72 -4.78 -24.05 -1.86
C LYS A 72 -5.23 -25.04 -0.78
N ARG A 73 -4.99 -24.74 0.50
CA ARG A 73 -5.35 -25.63 1.62
C ARG A 73 -6.73 -25.37 2.20
N LEU A 74 -7.09 -24.12 2.35
CA LEU A 74 -8.30 -23.69 3.07
C LEU A 74 -9.42 -23.20 2.15
N GLY A 75 -9.10 -22.87 0.91
CA GLY A 75 -9.97 -22.09 0.02
C GLY A 75 -9.85 -20.59 0.26
N ALA A 76 -10.22 -19.77 -0.73
CA ALA A 76 -10.06 -18.32 -0.68
C ALA A 76 -10.89 -17.66 0.43
N GLU A 77 -12.14 -18.15 0.63
CA GLU A 77 -13.08 -17.60 1.62
C GLU A 77 -12.61 -17.82 3.06
N ARG A 78 -12.13 -19.02 3.37
CA ARG A 78 -11.59 -19.33 4.70
C ARG A 78 -10.27 -18.60 4.94
N THR A 79 -9.43 -18.44 3.89
CA THR A 79 -8.18 -17.69 3.99
C THR A 79 -8.45 -16.22 4.27
N LEU A 80 -9.46 -15.60 3.62
CA LEU A 80 -9.84 -14.22 3.92
C LEU A 80 -10.44 -14.10 5.33
N SER A 81 -11.27 -15.07 5.76
CA SER A 81 -11.79 -15.11 7.15
C SER A 81 -10.65 -15.18 8.16
N PHE A 82 -9.65 -16.04 7.90
CA PHE A 82 -8.45 -16.14 8.74
C PHE A 82 -7.67 -14.82 8.79
N ALA A 83 -7.48 -14.17 7.64
CA ALA A 83 -6.78 -12.89 7.58
C ALA A 83 -7.52 -11.78 8.35
N LEU A 84 -8.85 -11.70 8.23
CA LEU A 84 -9.66 -10.73 8.98
C LEU A 84 -9.65 -11.00 10.49
N LEU A 85 -9.71 -12.27 10.89
CA LEU A 85 -9.59 -12.66 12.30
C LEU A 85 -8.20 -12.32 12.85
N LEU A 86 -7.14 -12.64 12.10
CA LEU A 86 -5.78 -12.30 12.46
C LEU A 86 -5.61 -10.78 12.58
N LEU A 87 -6.20 -10.00 11.66
CA LEU A 87 -6.18 -8.55 11.72
C LEU A 87 -6.85 -8.03 12.98
N ALA A 88 -8.07 -8.48 13.29
CA ALA A 88 -8.81 -8.07 14.48
C ALA A 88 -8.06 -8.43 15.77
N ALA A 89 -7.59 -9.68 15.89
CA ALA A 89 -6.79 -10.12 17.04
C ALA A 89 -5.50 -9.31 17.19
N SER A 90 -4.80 -9.04 16.10
CA SER A 90 -3.56 -8.26 16.09
C SER A 90 -3.78 -6.80 16.53
N LEU A 91 -4.90 -6.19 16.12
CA LEU A 91 -5.26 -4.83 16.55
C LEU A 91 -5.59 -4.79 18.04
N LEU A 92 -6.26 -5.81 18.59
CA LEU A 92 -6.51 -5.92 20.03
C LEU A 92 -5.21 -6.19 20.82
N VAL A 93 -4.34 -7.05 20.32
CA VAL A 93 -3.01 -7.30 20.94
C VAL A 93 -2.18 -6.02 20.93
N ARG A 94 -2.20 -5.24 19.86
CA ARG A 94 -1.50 -3.96 19.73
C ARG A 94 -2.01 -2.90 20.71
N ALA A 95 -3.26 -2.99 21.13
CA ALA A 95 -3.87 -2.10 22.11
C ALA A 95 -3.42 -2.37 23.55
N ASN A 96 -2.50 -3.30 23.78
CA ASN A 96 -1.97 -3.61 25.10
C ASN A 96 -0.84 -2.65 25.51
N ALA A 97 -0.65 -2.45 26.83
CA ALA A 97 0.33 -1.55 27.39
C ALA A 97 1.80 -2.02 27.23
N SER A 98 2.00 -3.24 26.75
CA SER A 98 3.31 -3.88 26.66
C SER A 98 3.98 -3.62 25.31
N THR A 99 5.21 -3.12 25.31
CA THR A 99 6.01 -2.90 24.11
C THR A 99 6.13 -4.16 23.25
N PRO A 100 6.42 -5.37 23.76
CA PRO A 100 6.46 -6.58 22.96
C PRO A 100 5.12 -6.88 22.25
N LEU A 101 3.99 -6.66 22.93
CA LEU A 101 2.67 -6.89 22.34
C LEU A 101 2.33 -5.85 21.27
N LEU A 102 2.78 -4.61 21.42
CA LEU A 102 2.67 -3.58 20.39
C LEU A 102 3.35 -4.03 19.07
N TYR A 103 4.58 -4.54 19.17
CA TYR A 103 5.30 -5.07 18.00
C TYR A 103 4.66 -6.33 17.44
N LEU A 104 4.28 -7.29 18.30
CA LEU A 104 3.64 -8.53 17.87
C LEU A 104 2.32 -8.26 17.15
N GLY A 105 1.49 -7.38 17.70
CA GLY A 105 0.24 -6.95 17.06
C GLY A 105 0.48 -6.22 15.73
N THR A 106 1.56 -5.45 15.64
CA THR A 106 1.94 -4.76 14.39
C THR A 106 2.39 -5.75 13.32
N ILE A 107 3.19 -6.77 13.67
CA ILE A 107 3.59 -7.87 12.78
C ILE A 107 2.37 -8.64 12.28
N GLY A 108 1.49 -9.04 13.21
CA GLY A 108 0.30 -9.79 12.88
C GLY A 108 -0.66 -9.00 11.98
N ALA A 109 -0.84 -7.70 12.24
CA ALA A 109 -1.65 -6.83 11.38
C ALA A 109 -1.05 -6.71 9.96
N GLY A 110 0.28 -6.51 9.86
CA GLY A 110 0.97 -6.47 8.56
C GLY A 110 0.85 -7.79 7.79
N ALA A 111 0.98 -8.93 8.48
CA ALA A 111 0.78 -10.25 7.88
C ALA A 111 -0.65 -10.44 7.37
N ALA A 112 -1.64 -10.07 8.17
CA ALA A 112 -3.05 -10.14 7.80
C ALA A 112 -3.37 -9.30 6.56
N ILE A 113 -2.84 -8.07 6.52
CA ILE A 113 -3.02 -7.16 5.37
C ILE A 113 -2.34 -7.72 4.12
N GLY A 114 -1.12 -8.28 4.23
CA GLY A 114 -0.41 -8.90 3.12
C GLY A 114 -1.18 -10.07 2.51
N ILE A 115 -1.73 -10.94 3.35
CA ILE A 115 -2.56 -12.08 2.92
C ILE A 115 -3.86 -11.58 2.27
N ALA A 116 -4.62 -10.70 2.95
CA ALA A 116 -5.91 -10.20 2.44
C ALA A 116 -5.73 -9.40 1.16
N GLY A 117 -4.74 -8.48 1.11
CA GLY A 117 -4.45 -7.65 -0.06
C GLY A 117 -4.11 -8.45 -1.32
N THR A 118 -3.47 -9.60 -1.17
CA THR A 118 -3.18 -10.53 -2.28
C THR A 118 -4.44 -11.25 -2.77
N LEU A 119 -5.41 -11.51 -1.87
CA LEU A 119 -6.63 -12.24 -2.19
C LEU A 119 -7.69 -11.38 -2.88
N LEU A 120 -7.80 -10.10 -2.53
CA LEU A 120 -8.87 -9.23 -3.03
C LEU A 120 -8.94 -9.19 -4.57
N PRO A 121 -7.86 -8.92 -5.31
CA PRO A 121 -7.90 -8.90 -6.79
C PRO A 121 -8.32 -10.25 -7.37
N ALA A 122 -7.88 -11.35 -6.77
CA ALA A 122 -8.22 -12.70 -7.23
C ALA A 122 -9.71 -13.01 -7.03
N LEU A 123 -10.26 -12.62 -5.88
CA LEU A 123 -11.70 -12.77 -5.57
C LEU A 123 -12.56 -11.93 -6.51
N VAL A 124 -12.19 -10.67 -6.74
CA VAL A 124 -12.89 -9.78 -7.68
C VAL A 124 -12.90 -10.36 -9.09
N LYS A 125 -11.76 -10.81 -9.58
CA LYS A 125 -11.65 -11.39 -10.92
C LYS A 125 -12.45 -12.69 -11.06
N ARG A 126 -12.58 -13.49 -9.99
CA ARG A 126 -13.35 -14.72 -9.96
C ARG A 126 -14.85 -14.45 -10.00
N GLU A 127 -15.32 -13.54 -9.13
CA GLU A 127 -16.76 -13.28 -8.96
C GLU A 127 -17.32 -12.35 -10.05
N LEU A 128 -16.54 -11.39 -10.51
CA LEU A 128 -16.97 -10.34 -11.43
C LEU A 128 -15.97 -10.13 -12.57
N PRO A 129 -15.73 -11.15 -13.43
CA PRO A 129 -14.73 -11.08 -14.49
C PRO A 129 -15.02 -9.96 -15.51
N ALA A 130 -16.30 -9.67 -15.80
CA ALA A 130 -16.71 -8.64 -16.75
C ALA A 130 -16.69 -7.20 -16.19
N GLY A 131 -16.52 -7.03 -14.88
CA GLY A 131 -16.47 -5.71 -14.20
C GLY A 131 -15.31 -5.59 -13.21
N ALA A 132 -14.30 -6.44 -13.35
CA ALA A 132 -13.18 -6.50 -12.41
C ALA A 132 -12.46 -5.17 -12.28
N ASP A 133 -12.34 -4.40 -13.36
CA ASP A 133 -11.64 -3.11 -13.39
C ASP A 133 -12.36 -2.08 -12.51
N ILE A 134 -13.70 -1.99 -12.67
CA ILE A 134 -14.54 -1.05 -11.89
C ILE A 134 -14.52 -1.43 -10.42
N VAL A 135 -14.69 -2.72 -10.10
CA VAL A 135 -14.69 -3.20 -8.73
C VAL A 135 -13.32 -3.03 -8.08
N THR A 136 -12.24 -3.23 -8.84
CA THR A 136 -10.87 -2.94 -8.39
C THR A 136 -10.70 -1.46 -8.08
N GLY A 137 -11.20 -0.56 -8.91
CA GLY A 137 -11.22 0.87 -8.64
C GLY A 137 -11.96 1.21 -7.34
N ILE A 138 -13.17 0.67 -7.17
CA ILE A 138 -14.02 0.92 -5.99
C ILE A 138 -13.35 0.41 -4.71
N TYR A 139 -12.83 -0.81 -4.68
CA TYR A 139 -12.17 -1.28 -3.45
C TYR A 139 -10.85 -0.57 -3.18
N THR A 140 -10.14 -0.09 -4.22
CA THR A 140 -8.96 0.76 -4.04
C THR A 140 -9.33 2.10 -3.41
N MET A 141 -10.45 2.69 -3.82
CA MET A 141 -11.00 3.88 -3.15
C MET A 141 -11.32 3.59 -1.67
N ALA A 142 -11.93 2.43 -1.39
CA ALA A 142 -12.22 2.03 -0.01
C ALA A 142 -10.93 1.81 0.83
N LEU A 143 -9.86 1.26 0.24
CA LEU A 143 -8.54 1.19 0.86
C LEU A 143 -8.02 2.58 1.26
N CYS A 144 -8.09 3.54 0.34
CA CYS A 144 -7.64 4.90 0.60
C CYS A 144 -8.52 5.60 1.64
N LEU A 145 -9.84 5.45 1.55
CA LEU A 145 -10.77 5.96 2.55
C LEU A 145 -10.46 5.40 3.95
N GLY A 146 -10.25 4.08 4.05
CA GLY A 146 -9.83 3.44 5.30
C GLY A 146 -8.54 4.05 5.86
N GLY A 147 -7.54 4.27 4.99
CA GLY A 147 -6.29 4.93 5.37
C GLY A 147 -6.48 6.37 5.86
N ALA A 148 -7.34 7.13 5.19
CA ALA A 148 -7.67 8.51 5.60
C ALA A 148 -8.42 8.53 6.95
N LEU A 149 -9.40 7.64 7.14
CA LEU A 149 -10.11 7.51 8.41
C LEU A 149 -9.15 7.12 9.54
N GLY A 150 -8.25 6.15 9.31
CA GLY A 150 -7.23 5.76 10.28
C GLY A 150 -6.32 6.92 10.68
N ALA A 151 -5.85 7.71 9.72
CA ALA A 151 -4.98 8.85 9.99
C ALA A 151 -5.71 10.01 10.70
N GLY A 152 -6.91 10.35 10.23
CA GLY A 152 -7.65 11.52 10.74
C GLY A 152 -8.33 11.26 12.08
N PHE A 153 -8.93 10.09 12.27
CA PHE A 153 -9.75 9.84 13.47
C PHE A 153 -8.98 9.24 14.65
N SER A 154 -7.75 8.76 14.47
CA SER A 154 -7.03 8.05 15.57
C SER A 154 -6.73 8.97 16.76
N VAL A 155 -6.35 10.23 16.54
CA VAL A 155 -6.11 11.19 17.64
C VAL A 155 -7.43 11.60 18.30
N PRO A 156 -8.48 12.05 17.58
CA PRO A 156 -9.78 12.33 18.18
C PRO A 156 -10.35 11.16 18.99
N LEU A 157 -10.19 9.92 18.52
CA LEU A 157 -10.64 8.75 19.28
C LEU A 157 -9.79 8.52 20.54
N ALA A 158 -8.46 8.75 20.47
CA ALA A 158 -7.59 8.64 21.63
C ALA A 158 -7.97 9.68 22.70
N ASP A 159 -8.27 10.90 22.29
CA ASP A 159 -8.69 11.96 23.20
C ASP A 159 -10.07 11.69 23.81
N ALA A 160 -11.02 11.17 22.99
CA ALA A 160 -12.36 10.81 23.45
C ALA A 160 -12.35 9.62 24.44
N PHE A 161 -11.48 8.65 24.24
CA PHE A 161 -11.34 7.47 25.12
C PHE A 161 -10.38 7.73 26.28
N GLY A 162 -9.60 8.82 26.26
CA GLY A 162 -8.55 9.10 27.22
C GLY A 162 -7.31 8.21 27.12
N ASP A 163 -7.23 7.33 26.12
CA ASP A 163 -6.12 6.40 25.92
C ASP A 163 -5.91 6.06 24.43
N TRP A 164 -4.68 6.23 23.95
CA TRP A 164 -4.29 5.87 22.59
C TRP A 164 -4.44 4.38 22.28
N ARG A 165 -4.36 3.52 23.30
CA ARG A 165 -4.51 2.07 23.17
C ARG A 165 -5.93 1.72 22.72
N LEU A 166 -6.92 2.36 23.36
CA LEU A 166 -8.33 2.16 23.01
C LEU A 166 -8.61 2.67 21.60
N SER A 167 -7.99 3.76 21.19
CA SER A 167 -8.08 4.25 19.81
C SER A 167 -7.54 3.22 18.81
N LEU A 168 -6.33 2.70 19.03
CA LEU A 168 -5.76 1.66 18.15
C LEU A 168 -6.59 0.37 18.13
N GLY A 169 -7.11 -0.03 19.31
CA GLY A 169 -7.95 -1.24 19.47
C GLY A 169 -9.33 -1.09 18.82
N SER A 170 -9.89 0.11 18.76
CA SER A 170 -11.22 0.37 18.21
C SER A 170 -11.35 -0.04 16.74
N TRP A 171 -10.26 0.04 15.98
CA TRP A 171 -10.21 -0.40 14.58
C TRP A 171 -10.45 -1.91 14.43
N ALA A 172 -10.26 -2.71 15.49
CA ALA A 172 -10.63 -4.12 15.49
C ALA A 172 -12.14 -4.33 15.34
N GLY A 173 -12.96 -3.38 15.79
CA GLY A 173 -14.42 -3.45 15.65
C GLY A 173 -14.86 -3.52 14.19
N ILE A 174 -14.26 -2.69 13.32
CA ILE A 174 -14.57 -2.73 11.88
C ILE A 174 -14.06 -4.02 11.25
N ALA A 175 -12.90 -4.55 11.69
CA ALA A 175 -12.37 -5.83 11.20
C ALA A 175 -13.29 -7.00 11.60
N LEU A 176 -13.82 -7.00 12.82
CA LEU A 176 -14.79 -7.98 13.27
C LEU A 176 -16.12 -7.87 12.50
N LEU A 177 -16.61 -6.66 12.26
CA LEU A 177 -17.80 -6.44 11.42
C LEU A 177 -17.60 -6.99 10.01
N ALA A 178 -16.41 -6.74 9.41
CA ALA A 178 -16.08 -7.29 8.11
C ALA A 178 -16.02 -8.83 8.13
N LEU A 179 -15.45 -9.43 9.18
CA LEU A 179 -15.39 -10.88 9.35
C LEU A 179 -16.78 -11.48 9.49
N ILE A 180 -17.63 -10.90 10.33
CA ILE A 180 -19.01 -11.37 10.55
C ILE A 180 -19.83 -11.27 9.26
N ALA A 181 -19.79 -10.11 8.59
CA ALA A 181 -20.49 -9.90 7.32
C ALA A 181 -20.00 -10.87 6.23
N TRP A 182 -18.67 -11.08 6.16
CA TRP A 182 -18.07 -12.04 5.24
C TRP A 182 -18.54 -13.46 5.52
N ARG A 183 -18.49 -13.91 6.77
CA ARG A 183 -18.90 -15.26 7.17
C ARG A 183 -20.38 -15.50 6.99
N TRP A 184 -21.20 -14.49 7.24
CA TRP A 184 -22.65 -14.60 7.08
C TRP A 184 -23.07 -14.70 5.61
N ARG A 185 -22.40 -13.95 4.72
CA ARG A 185 -22.79 -13.89 3.31
C ARG A 185 -22.10 -14.94 2.45
N MET A 186 -20.91 -15.40 2.84
CA MET A 186 -20.10 -16.40 2.11
C MET A 186 -19.85 -17.65 2.99
N PRO A 187 -20.91 -18.37 3.41
CA PRO A 187 -20.78 -19.46 4.38
C PRO A 187 -20.11 -20.72 3.81
N HIS A 188 -20.15 -20.93 2.49
CA HIS A 188 -19.64 -22.12 1.83
C HIS A 188 -18.32 -21.83 1.11
N PRO A 189 -17.28 -22.64 1.36
CA PRO A 189 -16.07 -22.56 0.57
C PRO A 189 -16.40 -22.99 -0.88
N TRP A 190 -15.97 -22.18 -1.84
CA TRP A 190 -16.03 -22.58 -3.23
C TRP A 190 -15.13 -23.79 -3.45
N PRO A 191 -15.56 -24.81 -4.22
CA PRO A 191 -14.66 -25.88 -4.60
C PRO A 191 -13.44 -25.26 -5.26
N ALA A 192 -12.26 -25.68 -4.85
CA ALA A 192 -11.03 -25.28 -5.50
C ALA A 192 -11.18 -25.62 -6.98
N THR A 193 -11.35 -24.62 -7.82
CA THR A 193 -11.35 -24.84 -9.26
C THR A 193 -9.94 -25.35 -9.60
N ASP A 194 -9.86 -26.54 -10.17
CA ASP A 194 -8.65 -27.22 -10.64
C ASP A 194 -7.94 -26.47 -11.79
N ASN A 195 -8.22 -25.19 -11.95
CA ASN A 195 -7.46 -24.26 -12.75
C ASN A 195 -6.14 -23.91 -12.04
N ALA A 196 -5.37 -24.95 -11.68
CA ALA A 196 -3.96 -24.74 -11.43
C ALA A 196 -3.39 -24.06 -12.69
N PRO A 197 -2.80 -22.87 -12.57
CA PRO A 197 -2.23 -22.21 -13.73
C PRO A 197 -1.29 -23.22 -14.37
N ARG A 198 -1.53 -23.58 -15.65
CA ARG A 198 -0.64 -24.43 -16.44
C ARG A 198 0.76 -23.90 -16.18
N ARG A 199 1.68 -24.79 -15.76
CA ARG A 199 3.08 -24.46 -15.49
C ARG A 199 3.62 -23.70 -16.70
N GLY A 200 3.54 -22.38 -16.67
CA GLY A 200 4.12 -21.54 -17.70
C GLY A 200 5.65 -21.69 -17.73
N PRO A 201 6.30 -21.25 -18.79
CA PRO A 201 7.74 -21.42 -18.98
C PRO A 201 8.51 -20.96 -17.73
N ARG A 202 9.51 -21.73 -17.31
CA ARG A 202 10.38 -21.41 -16.16
C ARG A 202 11.34 -20.27 -16.56
N VAL A 203 10.85 -19.04 -16.60
CA VAL A 203 11.66 -17.86 -16.89
C VAL A 203 12.14 -17.20 -15.60
N ARG A 204 13.39 -16.75 -15.58
CA ARG A 204 13.99 -16.03 -14.45
C ARG A 204 13.92 -14.52 -14.72
N MET A 205 12.92 -13.85 -14.16
CA MET A 205 12.73 -12.39 -14.26
C MET A 205 13.95 -11.61 -13.76
N THR A 206 14.64 -12.14 -12.74
CA THR A 206 15.83 -11.51 -12.14
C THR A 206 17.03 -11.37 -13.09
N ARG A 207 17.01 -12.02 -14.26
CA ARG A 207 18.06 -11.85 -15.29
C ARG A 207 17.79 -10.71 -16.27
N GLN A 208 16.64 -10.07 -16.19
CA GLN A 208 16.24 -9.01 -17.11
C GLN A 208 16.37 -7.63 -16.48
N ALA A 209 17.17 -6.75 -17.12
CA ALA A 209 17.36 -5.39 -16.64
C ALA A 209 16.05 -4.61 -16.54
N LEU A 210 15.13 -4.78 -17.51
CA LEU A 210 13.82 -4.14 -17.50
C LEU A 210 13.00 -4.51 -16.25
N ALA A 211 13.07 -5.77 -15.81
CA ALA A 211 12.37 -6.20 -14.59
C ALA A 211 12.92 -5.49 -13.35
N TRP A 212 14.23 -5.30 -13.25
CA TRP A 212 14.86 -4.54 -12.16
C TRP A 212 14.55 -3.05 -12.21
N GLN A 213 14.45 -2.46 -13.40
CA GLN A 213 14.08 -1.05 -13.59
C GLN A 213 12.66 -0.79 -13.08
N VAL A 214 11.69 -1.66 -13.41
CA VAL A 214 10.32 -1.58 -12.90
C VAL A 214 10.27 -1.85 -11.39
N THR A 215 11.05 -2.81 -10.89
CA THR A 215 11.17 -3.12 -9.46
C THR A 215 11.76 -1.96 -8.68
N GLY A 216 12.83 -1.34 -9.17
CA GLY A 216 13.46 -0.19 -8.54
C GLY A 216 12.53 1.03 -8.49
N TYR A 217 11.79 1.30 -9.57
CA TYR A 217 10.77 2.35 -9.57
C TYR A 217 9.67 2.07 -8.53
N MET A 218 9.11 0.84 -8.53
CA MET A 218 8.10 0.44 -7.56
C MET A 218 8.61 0.56 -6.13
N GLY A 219 9.82 0.07 -5.85
CA GLY A 219 10.43 0.11 -4.52
C GLY A 219 10.65 1.53 -4.02
N SER A 220 11.26 2.40 -4.84
CA SER A 220 11.59 3.77 -4.46
C SER A 220 10.34 4.63 -4.23
N GLN A 221 9.35 4.58 -5.14
CA GLN A 221 8.10 5.32 -4.96
C GLN A 221 7.29 4.79 -3.79
N SER A 222 7.28 3.46 -3.56
CA SER A 222 6.59 2.87 -2.41
C SER A 222 7.30 3.18 -1.08
N ALA A 223 8.63 3.30 -1.07
CA ALA A 223 9.37 3.78 0.09
C ALA A 223 8.88 5.16 0.52
N LEU A 224 8.75 6.09 -0.42
CA LEU A 224 8.17 7.42 -0.16
C LEU A 224 6.75 7.34 0.39
N ALA A 225 5.89 6.50 -0.18
CA ALA A 225 4.54 6.34 0.29
C ALA A 225 4.49 5.84 1.74
N TYR A 226 5.30 4.83 2.08
CA TYR A 226 5.32 4.29 3.45
C TYR A 226 6.04 5.20 4.45
N ILE A 227 7.01 6.00 4.01
CA ILE A 227 7.56 7.10 4.84
C ILE A 227 6.45 8.10 5.18
N VAL A 228 5.66 8.52 4.21
CA VAL A 228 4.54 9.43 4.43
C VAL A 228 3.51 8.83 5.37
N PHE A 229 3.11 7.57 5.15
CA PHE A 229 2.18 6.88 6.05
C PHE A 229 2.71 6.72 7.47
N GLY A 230 4.00 6.51 7.65
CA GLY A 230 4.60 6.24 8.95
C GLY A 230 5.14 7.47 9.67
N TRP A 231 5.61 8.49 8.94
CA TRP A 231 6.40 9.57 9.53
C TRP A 231 5.90 10.99 9.24
N LEU A 232 5.05 11.20 8.23
CA LEU A 232 4.59 12.55 7.89
C LEU A 232 3.96 13.28 9.08
N PRO A 233 3.04 12.69 9.87
CA PRO A 233 2.49 13.38 11.04
C PRO A 233 3.57 13.77 12.05
N THR A 234 4.52 12.88 12.35
CA THR A 234 5.63 13.16 13.26
C THR A 234 6.51 14.32 12.77
N LEU A 235 6.81 14.36 11.46
CA LEU A 235 7.60 15.44 10.86
C LEU A 235 6.85 16.78 10.91
N LEU A 236 5.55 16.78 10.71
CA LEU A 236 4.70 17.97 10.81
C LEU A 236 4.57 18.45 12.26
N GLN A 237 4.48 17.53 13.22
CA GLN A 237 4.49 17.87 14.65
C GLN A 237 5.83 18.49 15.06
N LYS A 238 6.97 18.03 14.55
CA LYS A 238 8.27 18.68 14.73
C LYS A 238 8.33 20.12 14.17
N ARG A 239 7.44 20.45 13.23
CA ARG A 239 7.27 21.81 12.71
C ARG A 239 6.32 22.68 13.56
N GLY A 240 5.76 22.15 14.64
CA GLY A 240 4.88 22.84 15.56
C GLY A 240 3.38 22.68 15.28
N LEU A 241 2.99 21.76 14.39
CA LEU A 241 1.56 21.43 14.18
C LEU A 241 1.05 20.51 15.30
N GLY A 242 -0.23 20.66 15.61
CA GLY A 242 -0.91 19.77 16.55
C GLY A 242 -1.02 18.32 16.01
N GLU A 243 -1.12 17.37 16.94
CA GLU A 243 -1.20 15.93 16.64
C GLU A 243 -2.40 15.59 15.73
N ALA A 244 -3.58 16.11 16.08
CA ALA A 244 -4.80 15.92 15.30
C ALA A 244 -4.70 16.56 13.91
N GLU A 245 -4.17 17.77 13.81
CA GLU A 245 -4.01 18.47 12.53
C GLU A 245 -3.04 17.71 11.61
N ALA A 246 -1.93 17.21 12.14
CA ALA A 246 -0.98 16.39 11.39
C ALA A 246 -1.62 15.10 10.87
N GLY A 247 -2.50 14.47 11.66
CA GLY A 247 -3.31 13.32 11.24
C GLY A 247 -4.27 13.64 10.11
N TRP A 248 -4.97 14.77 10.20
CA TRP A 248 -5.88 15.23 9.13
C TRP A 248 -5.14 15.60 7.85
N LEU A 249 -3.95 16.18 7.94
CA LEU A 249 -3.10 16.45 6.76
C LEU A 249 -2.66 15.14 6.09
N LEU A 250 -2.29 14.12 6.85
CA LEU A 250 -2.04 12.80 6.28
C LEU A 250 -3.30 12.23 5.60
N ALA A 251 -4.46 12.33 6.26
CA ALA A 251 -5.73 11.89 5.69
C ALA A 251 -6.03 12.57 4.36
N ALA A 252 -5.85 13.91 4.28
CA ALA A 252 -6.04 14.68 3.06
C ALA A 252 -5.06 14.27 1.94
N SER A 253 -3.79 13.98 2.28
CA SER A 253 -2.83 13.43 1.30
C SER A 253 -3.31 12.11 0.72
N VAL A 254 -3.80 11.20 1.58
CA VAL A 254 -4.32 9.90 1.14
C VAL A 254 -5.56 10.04 0.25
N MET A 255 -6.45 10.99 0.57
CA MET A 255 -7.60 11.28 -0.29
C MET A 255 -7.19 11.88 -1.64
N GLY A 256 -6.17 12.75 -1.66
CA GLY A 256 -5.60 13.29 -2.89
C GLY A 256 -5.03 12.21 -3.83
N GLN A 257 -4.53 11.10 -3.27
CA GLN A 257 -4.05 9.97 -4.07
C GLN A 257 -5.11 9.36 -4.98
N LEU A 258 -6.39 9.40 -4.59
CA LEU A 258 -7.49 8.83 -5.38
C LEU A 258 -7.62 9.45 -6.78
N ILE A 259 -7.45 10.76 -6.86
CA ILE A 259 -7.65 11.52 -8.11
C ILE A 259 -6.68 11.01 -9.18
N THR A 260 -5.41 10.96 -8.84
CA THR A 260 -4.36 10.57 -9.80
C THR A 260 -4.18 9.05 -9.91
N ALA A 261 -4.53 8.27 -8.90
CA ALA A 261 -4.55 6.82 -9.00
C ALA A 261 -5.49 6.34 -10.13
N LEU A 262 -6.62 7.00 -10.31
CA LEU A 262 -7.57 6.73 -11.40
C LEU A 262 -7.14 7.38 -12.71
N GLY A 263 -6.64 8.62 -12.68
CA GLY A 263 -6.34 9.40 -13.88
C GLY A 263 -4.98 9.13 -14.51
N ALA A 264 -3.96 8.76 -13.74
CA ALA A 264 -2.59 8.65 -14.24
C ALA A 264 -2.38 7.59 -15.35
N PRO A 265 -3.01 6.40 -15.32
CA PRO A 265 -2.89 5.45 -16.42
C PRO A 265 -3.43 6.00 -17.74
N TRP A 266 -4.50 6.80 -17.68
CA TRP A 266 -5.06 7.46 -18.86
C TRP A 266 -4.12 8.55 -19.38
N LEU A 267 -3.59 9.40 -18.49
CA LEU A 267 -2.56 10.41 -18.86
C LEU A 267 -1.32 9.76 -19.48
N GLY A 268 -0.90 8.60 -18.97
CA GLY A 268 0.23 7.85 -19.51
C GLY A 268 0.02 7.32 -20.93
N ARG A 269 -1.22 7.25 -21.41
CA ARG A 269 -1.55 6.85 -22.80
C ARG A 269 -1.49 8.01 -23.78
N LEU A 270 -1.61 9.25 -23.32
CA LEU A 270 -1.58 10.44 -24.17
C LEU A 270 -0.18 10.78 -24.67
N GLY A 271 0.88 10.33 -23.98
CA GLY A 271 2.26 10.54 -24.35
C GLY A 271 2.82 9.50 -25.33
N ARG A 272 3.96 9.82 -25.95
CA ARG A 272 4.73 8.85 -26.75
C ARG A 272 5.20 7.66 -25.91
N ASP A 273 5.53 7.89 -24.65
CA ASP A 273 5.86 6.88 -23.64
C ASP A 273 5.39 7.36 -22.24
N GLN A 274 5.66 6.58 -21.19
CA GLN A 274 5.16 6.87 -19.86
C GLN A 274 6.07 7.80 -19.04
N ARG A 275 7.26 8.17 -19.55
CA ARG A 275 8.25 8.98 -18.82
C ARG A 275 7.73 10.36 -18.42
N PRO A 276 7.11 11.17 -19.32
CA PRO A 276 6.66 12.50 -18.95
C PRO A 276 5.63 12.46 -17.80
N THR A 277 4.66 11.57 -17.90
CA THR A 277 3.62 11.42 -16.86
C THR A 277 4.23 11.06 -15.51
N ILE A 278 5.16 10.08 -15.47
CA ILE A 278 5.80 9.66 -14.23
C ILE A 278 6.66 10.80 -13.66
N LEU A 279 7.39 11.52 -14.49
CA LEU A 279 8.22 12.65 -14.02
C LEU A 279 7.38 13.79 -13.46
N ILE A 280 6.24 14.13 -14.08
CA ILE A 280 5.31 15.13 -13.55
C ILE A 280 4.81 14.70 -12.15
N LEU A 281 4.43 13.44 -11.99
CA LEU A 281 3.95 12.91 -10.71
C LEU A 281 5.04 12.91 -9.63
N LEU A 282 6.26 12.52 -9.98
CA LEU A 282 7.41 12.57 -9.08
C LEU A 282 7.81 14.00 -8.71
N THR A 283 7.73 14.95 -9.66
CA THR A 283 7.94 16.36 -9.39
C THR A 283 6.87 16.91 -8.46
N SER A 284 5.61 16.54 -8.64
CA SER A 284 4.54 16.88 -7.71
C SER A 284 4.81 16.33 -6.29
N THR A 285 5.28 15.08 -6.19
CA THR A 285 5.70 14.48 -4.91
C THR A 285 6.83 15.27 -4.26
N ALA A 286 7.87 15.62 -5.03
CA ALA A 286 9.01 16.40 -4.55
C ALA A 286 8.59 17.79 -4.08
N ALA A 287 7.77 18.49 -4.87
CA ALA A 287 7.22 19.79 -4.51
C ALA A 287 6.39 19.71 -3.22
N GLY A 288 5.55 18.68 -3.08
CA GLY A 288 4.78 18.44 -1.86
C GLY A 288 5.67 18.25 -0.63
N ILE A 289 6.72 17.42 -0.75
CA ILE A 289 7.70 17.19 0.33
C ILE A 289 8.38 18.50 0.74
N VAL A 290 8.90 19.26 -0.23
CA VAL A 290 9.59 20.53 0.03
C VAL A 290 8.65 21.53 0.66
N THR A 291 7.43 21.67 0.13
CA THR A 291 6.41 22.58 0.69
C THR A 291 6.07 22.23 2.13
N LEU A 292 5.85 20.94 2.42
CA LEU A 292 5.47 20.50 3.76
C LEU A 292 6.60 20.60 4.78
N LEU A 293 7.86 20.42 4.37
CA LEU A 293 8.98 20.36 5.31
C LEU A 293 9.83 21.64 5.36
N GLN A 294 9.81 22.48 4.31
CA GLN A 294 10.69 23.66 4.23
C GLN A 294 9.94 25.00 4.04
N ALA A 295 8.78 25.00 3.36
CA ALA A 295 8.02 26.23 3.12
C ALA A 295 7.22 26.66 4.37
N PRO A 296 6.73 27.91 4.45
CA PRO A 296 5.84 28.36 5.53
C PRO A 296 4.63 27.45 5.70
N LEU A 297 4.18 27.23 6.95
CA LEU A 297 3.06 26.34 7.27
C LEU A 297 1.73 26.75 6.66
N GLU A 298 1.60 27.97 6.19
CA GLU A 298 0.43 28.48 5.45
C GLU A 298 0.18 27.65 4.18
N TRP A 299 1.23 27.13 3.57
CA TRP A 299 1.17 26.31 2.35
C TRP A 299 0.93 24.83 2.59
N ARG A 300 0.72 24.40 3.86
CA ARG A 300 0.59 22.96 4.21
C ARG A 300 -0.48 22.22 3.42
N TRP A 301 -1.61 22.86 3.14
CA TRP A 301 -2.69 22.25 2.35
C TRP A 301 -2.30 22.07 0.88
N ALA A 302 -1.61 23.04 0.29
CA ALA A 302 -1.06 22.90 -1.06
C ALA A 302 0.00 21.79 -1.11
N GLY A 303 0.89 21.75 -0.11
CA GLY A 303 1.91 20.71 0.01
C GLY A 303 1.32 19.29 0.12
N VAL A 304 0.28 19.13 0.94
CA VAL A 304 -0.44 17.86 1.11
C VAL A 304 -1.13 17.42 -0.18
N LEU A 305 -1.76 18.34 -0.90
CA LEU A 305 -2.42 18.06 -2.16
C LEU A 305 -1.41 17.63 -3.23
N LEU A 306 -0.31 18.37 -3.40
CA LEU A 306 0.78 18.03 -4.32
C LEU A 306 1.37 16.66 -4.01
N LEU A 307 1.61 16.38 -2.72
CA LEU A 307 2.14 15.11 -2.26
C LEU A 307 1.18 13.95 -2.59
N GLY A 308 -0.10 14.11 -2.28
CA GLY A 308 -1.13 13.11 -2.55
C GLY A 308 -1.29 12.81 -4.04
N LEU A 309 -1.42 13.85 -4.85
CA LEU A 309 -1.53 13.73 -6.31
C LEU A 309 -0.30 13.02 -6.90
N GLY A 310 0.90 13.40 -6.47
CA GLY A 310 2.14 12.80 -6.94
C GLY A 310 2.23 11.31 -6.59
N GLN A 311 1.97 10.95 -5.34
CA GLN A 311 2.11 9.56 -4.85
C GLN A 311 1.06 8.63 -5.43
N GLY A 312 -0.21 9.04 -5.48
CA GLY A 312 -1.28 8.20 -6.01
C GLY A 312 -1.05 7.83 -7.48
N GLY A 313 -0.69 8.84 -8.29
CA GLY A 313 -0.38 8.62 -9.69
C GLY A 313 0.89 7.79 -9.90
N SER A 314 1.95 8.03 -9.11
CA SER A 314 3.20 7.26 -9.18
C SER A 314 2.98 5.78 -8.88
N PHE A 315 2.18 5.46 -7.88
CA PHE A 315 1.82 4.06 -7.56
C PHE A 315 1.01 3.42 -8.68
N SER A 316 0.00 4.11 -9.19
CA SER A 316 -0.83 3.63 -10.30
C SER A 316 0.00 3.38 -11.56
N MET A 317 0.94 4.27 -11.87
CA MET A 317 1.88 4.10 -12.99
C MET A 317 2.83 2.91 -12.79
N ALA A 318 3.27 2.63 -11.56
CA ALA A 318 4.09 1.46 -11.27
C ALA A 318 3.35 0.15 -11.61
N LEU A 319 2.08 0.04 -11.22
CA LEU A 319 1.23 -1.11 -11.57
C LEU A 319 0.96 -1.17 -13.08
N THR A 320 0.73 -0.03 -13.72
CA THR A 320 0.53 0.08 -15.17
C THR A 320 1.75 -0.39 -15.94
N LEU A 321 2.96 -0.04 -15.49
CA LEU A 321 4.20 -0.51 -16.12
C LEU A 321 4.35 -2.02 -16.06
N ILE A 322 3.92 -2.71 -15.00
CA ILE A 322 3.93 -4.17 -14.94
C ILE A 322 3.17 -4.77 -16.13
N VAL A 323 2.00 -4.22 -16.41
CA VAL A 323 1.16 -4.69 -17.52
C VAL A 323 1.77 -4.32 -18.87
N LEU A 324 2.16 -3.06 -19.05
CA LEU A 324 2.70 -2.55 -20.31
C LEU A 324 4.07 -3.15 -20.67
N ARG A 325 4.85 -3.61 -19.69
CA ARG A 325 6.18 -4.21 -19.91
C ARG A 325 6.14 -5.75 -20.02
N SER A 326 4.97 -6.33 -20.18
CA SER A 326 4.77 -7.78 -20.30
C SER A 326 3.94 -8.12 -21.54
N ALA A 327 4.46 -8.95 -22.43
CA ALA A 327 3.76 -9.38 -23.65
C ALA A 327 2.55 -10.27 -23.34
N THR A 328 2.64 -11.07 -22.28
CA THR A 328 1.58 -12.03 -21.91
C THR A 328 1.15 -11.87 -20.46
N SER A 329 -0.08 -12.31 -20.14
CA SER A 329 -0.59 -12.29 -18.76
C SER A 329 0.26 -13.14 -17.81
N GLN A 330 0.88 -14.21 -18.29
CA GLN A 330 1.78 -15.06 -17.49
C GLN A 330 3.07 -14.32 -17.13
N LEU A 331 3.66 -13.56 -18.08
CA LEU A 331 4.83 -12.74 -17.82
C LEU A 331 4.49 -11.57 -16.88
N ALA A 332 3.31 -10.95 -17.07
CA ALA A 332 2.81 -9.91 -16.18
C ALA A 332 2.68 -10.42 -14.73
N GLY A 333 2.13 -11.62 -14.52
CA GLY A 333 2.03 -12.23 -13.19
C GLY A 333 3.40 -12.48 -12.53
N LYS A 334 4.39 -12.96 -13.31
CA LYS A 334 5.75 -13.18 -12.81
C LYS A 334 6.48 -11.87 -12.51
N LEU A 335 6.34 -10.88 -13.41
CA LEU A 335 6.90 -9.55 -13.21
C LEU A 335 6.25 -8.88 -11.99
N SER A 336 4.94 -8.96 -11.85
CA SER A 336 4.20 -8.44 -10.69
C SER A 336 4.69 -9.05 -9.37
N SER A 337 4.89 -10.37 -9.35
CA SER A 337 5.41 -11.06 -8.16
C SER A 337 6.82 -10.58 -7.78
N MET A 338 7.71 -10.37 -8.75
CA MET A 338 9.04 -9.81 -8.48
C MET A 338 8.96 -8.36 -8.04
N VAL A 339 8.22 -7.52 -8.79
CA VAL A 339 8.11 -6.08 -8.56
C VAL A 339 7.49 -5.77 -7.20
N GLN A 340 6.42 -6.47 -6.82
CA GLN A 340 5.77 -6.25 -5.53
C GLN A 340 6.56 -6.89 -4.38
N GLY A 341 7.05 -8.12 -4.55
CA GLY A 341 7.82 -8.81 -3.50
C GLY A 341 9.11 -8.08 -3.16
N ILE A 342 10.01 -7.92 -4.14
CA ILE A 342 11.31 -7.25 -3.94
C ILE A 342 11.10 -5.74 -3.75
N GLY A 343 10.18 -5.13 -4.49
CA GLY A 343 9.90 -3.70 -4.40
C GLY A 343 9.41 -3.31 -3.00
N TYR A 344 8.51 -4.06 -2.37
CA TYR A 344 8.08 -3.78 -1.00
C TYR A 344 9.16 -4.08 0.05
N ALA A 345 10.04 -5.06 -0.20
CA ALA A 345 11.21 -5.25 0.65
C ALA A 345 12.15 -4.03 0.62
N ILE A 346 12.40 -3.46 -0.56
CA ILE A 346 13.13 -2.20 -0.72
C ILE A 346 12.37 -1.05 -0.05
N ALA A 347 11.08 -0.97 -0.25
CA ALA A 347 10.24 0.09 0.31
C ALA A 347 10.24 0.11 1.84
N ALA A 348 10.33 -1.06 2.49
CA ALA A 348 10.39 -1.17 3.94
C ALA A 348 11.64 -0.49 4.55
N LEU A 349 12.72 -0.35 3.77
CA LEU A 349 13.93 0.37 4.22
C LEU A 349 13.68 1.88 4.36
N GLY A 350 12.69 2.45 3.66
CA GLY A 350 12.39 3.88 3.71
C GLY A 350 12.02 4.38 5.12
N PRO A 351 10.96 3.86 5.74
CA PRO A 351 10.59 4.24 7.11
C PRO A 351 11.69 4.00 8.14
N LEU A 352 12.47 2.91 7.98
CA LEU A 352 13.61 2.60 8.86
C LEU A 352 14.69 3.66 8.75
N LEU A 353 15.09 4.04 7.53
CA LEU A 353 16.11 5.06 7.30
C LEU A 353 15.69 6.42 7.87
N VAL A 354 14.42 6.81 7.69
CA VAL A 354 13.89 8.05 8.28
C VAL A 354 13.90 7.98 9.80
N GLY A 355 13.52 6.85 10.40
CA GLY A 355 13.58 6.65 11.84
C GLY A 355 15.00 6.80 12.39
N ILE A 356 16.01 6.24 11.71
CA ILE A 356 17.42 6.38 12.08
C ILE A 356 17.87 7.84 11.95
N LEU A 357 17.48 8.52 10.88
CA LEU A 357 17.81 9.94 10.66
C LEU A 357 17.21 10.83 11.76
N ILE A 358 15.93 10.66 12.10
CA ILE A 358 15.26 11.40 13.15
C ILE A 358 15.94 11.17 14.52
N GLY A 359 16.48 9.98 14.76
CA GLY A 359 17.24 9.68 15.98
C GLY A 359 18.64 10.29 16.02
N ARG A 360 19.18 10.73 14.87
CA ARG A 360 20.53 11.32 14.77
C ARG A 360 20.54 12.83 14.56
N THR A 361 19.47 13.38 14.03
CA THR A 361 19.38 14.81 13.71
C THR A 361 17.94 15.31 13.79
N ASP A 362 17.77 16.50 14.32
CA ASP A 362 16.52 17.24 14.28
C ASP A 362 16.41 18.15 13.05
N ASN A 363 17.44 18.14 12.17
CA ASN A 363 17.49 18.98 11.01
C ASN A 363 16.57 18.46 9.91
N LEU A 364 15.42 19.11 9.73
CA LEU A 364 14.43 18.76 8.72
C LEU A 364 14.97 18.87 7.28
N THR A 365 16.00 19.70 7.04
CA THR A 365 16.61 19.80 5.70
C THR A 365 17.33 18.51 5.33
N VAL A 366 18.04 17.87 6.27
CA VAL A 366 18.69 16.58 6.04
C VAL A 366 17.65 15.50 5.72
N ILE A 367 16.54 15.49 6.46
CA ILE A 367 15.45 14.55 6.22
C ILE A 367 14.81 14.81 4.84
N THR A 368 14.56 16.08 4.51
CA THR A 368 14.01 16.46 3.19
C THR A 368 14.93 15.99 2.04
N LEU A 369 16.23 16.20 2.16
CA LEU A 369 17.20 15.74 1.15
C LEU A 369 17.22 14.23 1.01
N ALA A 370 17.10 13.48 2.11
CA ALA A 370 16.98 12.03 2.06
C ALA A 370 15.72 11.58 1.32
N LEU A 371 14.58 12.24 1.58
CA LEU A 371 13.32 11.95 0.87
C LEU A 371 13.43 12.28 -0.63
N LEU A 372 14.04 13.41 -0.98
CA LEU A 372 14.32 13.77 -2.37
C LEU A 372 15.26 12.77 -3.05
N GLY A 373 16.18 12.16 -2.31
CA GLY A 373 17.02 11.06 -2.80
C GLY A 373 16.18 9.85 -3.30
N PHE A 374 15.13 9.49 -2.58
CA PHE A 374 14.18 8.45 -3.06
C PHE A 374 13.42 8.91 -4.31
N VAL A 375 13.04 10.20 -4.41
CA VAL A 375 12.39 10.74 -5.62
C VAL A 375 13.35 10.65 -6.81
N VAL A 376 14.61 11.00 -6.63
CA VAL A 376 15.64 10.90 -7.69
C VAL A 376 15.84 9.43 -8.09
N ALA A 377 15.96 8.52 -7.13
CA ALA A 377 16.08 7.09 -7.43
C ALA A 377 14.87 6.57 -8.22
N ALA A 378 13.65 6.96 -7.82
CA ALA A 378 12.44 6.62 -8.55
C ALA A 378 12.46 7.22 -9.98
N ALA A 379 12.88 8.47 -10.15
CA ALA A 379 12.98 9.13 -11.46
C ALA A 379 13.98 8.44 -12.38
N LEU A 380 15.14 8.07 -11.89
CA LEU A 380 16.15 7.34 -12.67
C LEU A 380 15.61 5.97 -13.14
N CYS A 381 15.00 5.23 -12.24
CA CYS A 381 14.36 3.97 -12.60
C CYS A 381 13.21 4.17 -13.60
N ALA A 382 12.41 5.23 -13.43
CA ALA A 382 11.30 5.56 -14.32
C ALA A 382 11.75 5.94 -15.72
N LEU A 383 12.85 6.70 -15.87
CA LEU A 383 13.44 7.04 -17.16
C LEU A 383 13.87 5.80 -17.95
N LEU A 384 14.25 4.75 -17.27
CA LEU A 384 14.64 3.48 -17.88
C LEU A 384 13.43 2.58 -18.14
N ALA A 385 12.55 2.40 -17.15
CA ALA A 385 11.37 1.56 -17.22
C ALA A 385 10.26 2.14 -18.10
N GLY A 386 10.18 3.48 -18.22
CA GLY A 386 9.17 4.19 -19.00
C GLY A 386 9.37 4.13 -20.52
N ARG A 387 10.52 3.61 -21.01
CA ARG A 387 10.79 3.44 -22.44
C ARG A 387 9.87 2.37 -23.03
N ARG A 388 9.51 2.49 -24.30
CA ARG A 388 8.72 1.49 -25.03
C ARG A 388 9.51 0.18 -25.25
N ARG A 389 9.54 -0.63 -24.19
CA ARG A 389 10.16 -1.97 -24.20
C ARG A 389 9.23 -2.94 -23.52
N GLN A 390 9.31 -4.21 -23.90
CA GLN A 390 8.43 -5.26 -23.39
C GLN A 390 9.21 -6.55 -23.19
N LEU A 391 8.92 -7.25 -22.11
CA LEU A 391 9.41 -8.61 -21.86
C LEU A 391 8.57 -9.58 -22.69
N ASP A 392 9.22 -10.38 -23.49
CA ASP A 392 8.61 -11.38 -24.36
C ASP A 392 9.42 -12.68 -24.36
N LEU A 393 8.88 -13.72 -24.95
CA LEU A 393 9.58 -15.00 -25.15
C LEU A 393 10.02 -15.10 -26.61
N ASP A 394 11.27 -15.54 -26.81
CA ASP A 394 11.73 -15.92 -28.14
C ASP A 394 11.11 -17.27 -28.59
N GLU A 395 11.41 -17.69 -29.79
CA GLU A 395 10.94 -18.97 -30.37
C GLU A 395 11.40 -20.20 -29.55
N HIS A 396 12.48 -20.06 -28.78
CA HIS A 396 13.02 -21.09 -27.90
C HIS A 396 12.53 -21.00 -26.46
N GLY A 397 11.54 -20.11 -26.18
CA GLY A 397 10.98 -19.88 -24.83
C GLY A 397 11.92 -19.14 -23.87
N ARG A 398 12.97 -18.46 -24.37
CA ARG A 398 13.87 -17.64 -23.57
C ARG A 398 13.29 -16.24 -23.42
N LEU A 399 13.46 -15.68 -22.22
CA LEU A 399 12.98 -14.34 -21.91
C LEU A 399 13.89 -13.28 -22.56
N ILE A 400 13.31 -12.44 -23.41
CA ILE A 400 14.00 -11.37 -24.11
C ILE A 400 13.27 -10.03 -23.87
N THR A 401 13.96 -8.93 -24.15
CA THR A 401 13.36 -7.58 -24.14
C THR A 401 13.25 -7.08 -25.57
N ARG A 402 12.02 -6.85 -26.04
CA ARG A 402 11.73 -6.27 -27.38
C ARG A 402 11.41 -4.78 -27.28
N HIS A 403 11.71 -4.02 -28.30
CA HIS A 403 11.20 -2.66 -28.50
C HIS A 403 9.76 -2.72 -29.06
N GLN A 404 8.87 -1.86 -28.53
CA GLN A 404 7.51 -1.66 -29.02
C GLN A 404 7.48 -0.56 -30.09
#